data_c918bd1cf275d4d6c0757d6d7451954a
#
_entry.id   c918bd1cf275d4d6c0757d6d7451954a
#
_cell.length_a   1.000
_cell.length_b   1.000
_cell.length_c   1.000
_cell.angle_alpha   90.00
_cell.angle_beta   90.00
_cell.angle_gamma   90.00
#
_symmetry.space_group_name_H-M   'P 1'
#
loop_
_entity.id
_entity.type
_entity.pdbx_description
1 polymer ?
#
loop_
_entity_poly.entity_id
_entity_poly.type
_entity_poly.pdbx_seq_one_letter_code
_entity_poly.pdbx_strand_id
1 'polypeptide(L)'
;MIETRRSEMAEKNIGKITQVISAVLDIKFPQGGLPEINDAIEITTKDGGILTVEVAQHLGDDTVRCIALGPTDGLVRGMDAVATGGPIMVPVGEQTLGRIFNVLGQPIDNKEAPKTEKKLPIHRKAPSFEEQSTETEILETGIKVVDLLCPYQKGGKIGLFGGAGVGKTVLIQELIRNIATEHGGYSVFTGVGERTREGNDLYYEMSDSGVINKTTMVFGQMNEPPGS
;
A
#
# COMPACT_ATOMS: atom_id res chain seq x y z
N MET A 1 -2.64 21.57 19.35
CA MET A 1 -3.75 21.23 20.27
C MET A 1 -4.55 19.99 19.83
N ILE A 2 -4.67 19.69 18.54
CA ILE A 2 -5.31 18.44 18.03
C ILE A 2 -4.34 17.25 18.07
N GLU A 3 -3.06 17.47 17.77
CA GLU A 3 -2.02 16.43 17.84
C GLU A 3 -1.67 15.99 19.26
N THR A 4 -1.68 16.93 20.21
CA THR A 4 -1.44 16.61 21.64
C THR A 4 -2.57 15.79 22.24
N ARG A 5 -3.82 15.98 21.80
CA ARG A 5 -4.94 15.14 22.21
C ARG A 5 -4.90 13.72 21.62
N ARG A 6 -4.32 13.52 20.41
CA ARG A 6 -4.14 12.18 19.84
C ARG A 6 -3.08 11.37 20.58
N SER A 7 -2.02 12.01 21.08
CA SER A 7 -0.97 11.32 21.87
C SER A 7 -1.42 10.96 23.30
N GLU A 8 -2.35 11.71 23.88
CA GLU A 8 -2.92 11.42 25.21
C GLU A 8 -4.08 10.42 25.19
N MET A 9 -4.76 10.25 24.05
CA MET A 9 -5.77 9.19 23.85
C MET A 9 -5.17 7.82 23.51
N ALA A 10 -3.87 7.70 23.46
CA ALA A 10 -3.14 6.43 23.33
C ALA A 10 -3.03 5.64 24.66
N GLU A 11 -3.92 5.82 25.62
CA GLU A 11 -4.24 4.77 26.59
C GLU A 11 -5.01 3.68 25.83
N LYS A 12 -4.21 2.79 25.29
CA LYS A 12 -4.48 1.49 24.67
C LYS A 12 -5.97 1.14 24.58
N ASN A 13 -6.59 1.55 23.49
CA ASN A 13 -7.91 1.05 23.15
C ASN A 13 -7.77 -0.41 22.74
N ILE A 14 -8.02 -1.32 23.67
CA ILE A 14 -7.80 -2.76 23.49
C ILE A 14 -9.15 -3.44 23.33
N GLY A 15 -9.35 -4.02 22.14
CA GLY A 15 -10.45 -4.93 21.85
C GLY A 15 -10.06 -6.38 22.09
N LYS A 16 -11.03 -7.27 21.98
CA LYS A 16 -10.88 -8.72 22.07
C LYS A 16 -11.39 -9.39 20.81
N ILE A 17 -10.62 -10.33 20.28
CA ILE A 17 -11.07 -11.15 19.15
C ILE A 17 -12.27 -11.99 19.59
N THR A 18 -13.38 -11.87 18.88
CA THR A 18 -14.59 -12.66 19.11
C THR A 18 -14.74 -13.80 18.10
N GLN A 19 -14.25 -13.59 16.87
CA GLN A 19 -14.35 -14.58 15.81
C GLN A 19 -13.17 -14.46 14.85
N VAL A 20 -12.71 -15.60 14.30
CA VAL A 20 -11.70 -15.69 13.23
C VAL A 20 -12.26 -16.56 12.13
N ILE A 21 -12.38 -16.03 10.92
CA ILE A 21 -12.87 -16.74 9.72
C ILE A 21 -11.87 -16.49 8.59
N SER A 22 -10.87 -17.36 8.45
CA SER A 22 -9.81 -17.17 7.46
C SER A 22 -9.14 -15.77 7.62
N ALA A 23 -9.13 -14.93 6.61
CA ALA A 23 -8.57 -13.58 6.66
C ALA A 23 -9.49 -12.54 7.32
N VAL A 24 -10.66 -12.93 7.81
CA VAL A 24 -11.64 -12.01 8.44
C VAL A 24 -11.68 -12.24 9.93
N LEU A 25 -11.59 -11.15 10.70
CA LEU A 25 -11.69 -11.17 12.16
C LEU A 25 -12.82 -10.25 12.64
N ASP A 26 -13.58 -10.70 13.62
CA ASP A 26 -14.49 -9.85 14.36
C ASP A 26 -13.87 -9.53 15.72
N ILE A 27 -13.80 -8.24 16.06
CA ILE A 27 -13.15 -7.73 17.26
C ILE A 27 -14.14 -6.83 18.00
N LYS A 28 -14.34 -7.12 19.29
CA LYS A 28 -15.20 -6.32 20.16
C LYS A 28 -14.36 -5.38 21.00
N PHE A 29 -14.76 -4.12 21.00
CA PHE A 29 -14.13 -3.06 21.77
C PHE A 29 -14.98 -2.65 23.01
N PRO A 30 -14.38 -1.95 23.99
CA PRO A 30 -15.14 -1.31 25.05
C PRO A 30 -16.10 -0.25 24.48
N GLN A 31 -17.18 0.01 25.20
CA GLN A 31 -18.14 1.03 24.82
C GLN A 31 -17.48 2.41 24.64
N GLY A 32 -17.71 3.03 23.48
CA GLY A 32 -17.12 4.32 23.12
C GLY A 32 -15.68 4.24 22.59
N GLY A 33 -15.09 3.05 22.50
CA GLY A 33 -13.74 2.81 21.95
C GLY A 33 -13.72 2.21 20.54
N LEU A 34 -14.82 2.29 19.80
CA LEU A 34 -14.91 1.68 18.47
C LEU A 34 -13.99 2.37 17.46
N PRO A 35 -13.02 1.67 16.83
CA PRO A 35 -12.19 2.24 15.77
C PRO A 35 -13.02 2.64 14.55
N GLU A 36 -12.55 3.62 13.80
CA GLU A 36 -13.19 4.04 12.55
C GLU A 36 -12.90 3.04 11.42
N ILE A 37 -13.70 3.12 10.35
CA ILE A 37 -13.46 2.32 9.13
C ILE A 37 -12.12 2.76 8.53
N ASN A 38 -11.32 1.78 8.06
CA ASN A 38 -9.94 1.91 7.58
C ASN A 38 -8.90 2.12 8.69
N ASP A 39 -9.26 2.14 9.96
CA ASP A 39 -8.26 2.15 11.02
C ASP A 39 -7.52 0.82 11.10
N ALA A 40 -6.24 0.91 11.44
CA ALA A 40 -5.39 -0.25 11.68
C ALA A 40 -5.49 -0.72 13.14
N ILE A 41 -5.51 -2.03 13.30
CA ILE A 41 -5.47 -2.71 14.59
C ILE A 41 -4.30 -3.68 14.58
N GLU A 42 -3.54 -3.73 15.66
CA GLU A 42 -2.39 -4.62 15.81
C GLU A 42 -2.70 -5.74 16.80
N ILE A 43 -2.37 -6.96 16.41
CA ILE A 43 -2.55 -8.17 17.21
C ILE A 43 -1.19 -8.83 17.38
N THR A 44 -0.76 -9.03 18.63
CA THR A 44 0.48 -9.76 18.91
C THR A 44 0.20 -11.26 18.77
N THR A 45 0.89 -11.91 17.86
CA THR A 45 0.79 -13.37 17.66
C THR A 45 1.54 -14.13 18.76
N LYS A 46 1.28 -15.43 18.89
CA LYS A 46 1.95 -16.27 19.89
C LYS A 46 3.48 -16.33 19.74
N ASP A 47 3.94 -16.19 18.50
CA ASP A 47 5.37 -16.19 18.15
C ASP A 47 6.06 -14.83 18.39
N GLY A 48 5.31 -13.85 18.92
CA GLY A 48 5.82 -12.49 19.19
C GLY A 48 5.81 -11.57 17.98
N GLY A 49 5.29 -12.00 16.84
CA GLY A 49 5.07 -11.16 15.66
C GLY A 49 3.88 -10.22 15.84
N ILE A 50 3.77 -9.25 14.96
CA ILE A 50 2.62 -8.33 14.90
C ILE A 50 1.85 -8.60 13.62
N LEU A 51 0.57 -8.95 13.76
CA LEU A 51 -0.38 -9.00 12.66
C LEU A 51 -1.15 -7.70 12.63
N THR A 52 -1.10 -7.00 11.50
CA THR A 52 -1.93 -5.82 11.24
C THR A 52 -3.22 -6.25 10.56
N VAL A 53 -4.34 -5.73 11.05
CA VAL A 53 -5.65 -5.91 10.45
C VAL A 53 -6.30 -4.55 10.24
N GLU A 54 -7.11 -4.40 9.20
CA GLU A 54 -7.80 -3.15 8.86
C GLU A 54 -9.30 -3.29 9.12
N VAL A 55 -9.91 -2.26 9.71
CA VAL A 55 -11.35 -2.21 9.94
C VAL A 55 -12.09 -2.01 8.62
N ALA A 56 -12.87 -3.02 8.21
CA ALA A 56 -13.67 -2.98 6.99
C ALA A 56 -15.13 -2.59 7.24
N GLN A 57 -15.68 -2.93 8.41
CA GLN A 57 -17.11 -2.72 8.69
C GLN A 57 -17.39 -2.66 10.18
N HIS A 58 -18.37 -1.83 10.57
CA HIS A 58 -18.99 -1.88 11.89
C HIS A 58 -20.17 -2.85 11.87
N LEU A 59 -20.19 -3.80 12.80
CA LEU A 59 -21.27 -4.81 12.91
C LEU A 59 -22.36 -4.42 13.91
N GLY A 60 -22.16 -3.38 14.73
CA GLY A 60 -22.97 -3.05 15.89
C GLY A 60 -22.45 -3.74 17.17
N ASP A 61 -23.05 -3.42 18.31
CA ASP A 61 -22.69 -3.95 19.64
C ASP A 61 -21.17 -3.83 19.93
N ASP A 62 -20.60 -2.65 19.64
CA ASP A 62 -19.17 -2.31 19.80
C ASP A 62 -18.22 -3.30 19.08
N THR A 63 -18.67 -3.92 17.99
CA THR A 63 -17.92 -4.92 17.24
C THR A 63 -17.59 -4.41 15.84
N VAL A 64 -16.32 -4.58 15.45
CA VAL A 64 -15.84 -4.31 14.10
C VAL A 64 -15.44 -5.60 13.39
N ARG A 65 -15.66 -5.62 12.09
CA ARG A 65 -15.12 -6.63 11.18
C ARG A 65 -13.88 -6.12 10.50
N CYS A 66 -12.80 -6.90 10.59
CA CYS A 66 -11.49 -6.53 10.08
C CYS A 66 -11.00 -7.54 9.05
N ILE A 67 -10.14 -7.07 8.16
CA ILE A 67 -9.43 -7.88 7.18
C ILE A 67 -7.96 -7.97 7.60
N ALA A 68 -7.45 -9.18 7.71
CA ALA A 68 -6.06 -9.44 8.08
C ALA A 68 -5.11 -9.24 6.89
N LEU A 69 -4.04 -8.49 7.10
CA LEU A 69 -2.97 -8.25 6.12
C LEU A 69 -1.77 -9.20 6.33
N GLY A 70 -2.03 -10.33 6.93
CA GLY A 70 -1.05 -11.37 7.18
C GLY A 70 -1.72 -12.68 7.59
N PRO A 71 -0.95 -13.76 7.83
CA PRO A 71 -1.47 -15.05 8.25
C PRO A 71 -2.22 -14.95 9.59
N THR A 72 -3.36 -15.59 9.67
CA THR A 72 -4.21 -15.64 10.88
C THR A 72 -4.01 -16.90 11.70
N ASP A 73 -3.01 -17.71 11.34
CA ASP A 73 -2.71 -18.95 12.01
C ASP A 73 -2.35 -18.72 13.49
N GLY A 74 -2.89 -19.56 14.36
CA GLY A 74 -2.65 -19.47 15.80
C GLY A 74 -3.44 -18.38 16.54
N LEU A 75 -4.26 -17.57 15.86
CA LEU A 75 -5.17 -16.64 16.52
C LEU A 75 -6.31 -17.40 17.19
N VAL A 76 -6.66 -16.96 18.40
CA VAL A 76 -7.78 -17.54 19.16
C VAL A 76 -8.68 -16.44 19.72
N ARG A 77 -9.91 -16.80 20.01
CA ARG A 77 -10.85 -15.90 20.72
C ARG A 77 -10.25 -15.40 22.03
N GLY A 78 -10.54 -14.16 22.36
CA GLY A 78 -10.10 -13.53 23.60
C GLY A 78 -8.71 -12.91 23.56
N MET A 79 -7.95 -13.08 22.46
CA MET A 79 -6.68 -12.37 22.28
C MET A 79 -6.91 -10.87 22.18
N ASP A 80 -5.92 -10.13 22.66
CA ASP A 80 -5.92 -8.67 22.64
C ASP A 80 -5.65 -8.15 21.22
N ALA A 81 -6.40 -7.11 20.87
CA ALA A 81 -6.28 -6.39 19.63
C ALA A 81 -6.20 -4.89 19.92
N VAL A 82 -5.08 -4.27 19.62
CA VAL A 82 -4.78 -2.88 19.98
C VAL A 82 -5.06 -1.96 18.82
N ALA A 83 -6.03 -1.05 18.96
CA ALA A 83 -6.28 -0.03 17.95
C ALA A 83 -5.12 0.97 17.90
N THR A 84 -4.63 1.28 16.70
CA THR A 84 -3.53 2.24 16.50
C THR A 84 -3.98 3.69 16.55
N GLY A 85 -5.29 3.94 16.49
CA GLY A 85 -5.89 5.28 16.46
C GLY A 85 -5.84 5.97 15.10
N GLY A 86 -5.65 5.21 14.03
CA GLY A 86 -5.68 5.72 12.66
C GLY A 86 -5.39 4.63 11.62
N PRO A 87 -5.41 5.00 10.32
CA PRO A 87 -5.16 4.07 9.24
C PRO A 87 -3.70 3.62 9.17
N ILE A 88 -3.44 2.62 8.33
CA ILE A 88 -2.09 2.14 8.03
C ILE A 88 -1.25 3.30 7.48
N MET A 89 -0.07 3.51 8.08
CA MET A 89 0.85 4.59 7.74
C MET A 89 2.09 4.04 7.04
N VAL A 90 2.37 4.54 5.85
CA VAL A 90 3.54 4.13 5.04
C VAL A 90 4.59 5.23 4.94
N PRO A 91 5.88 4.88 4.87
CA PRO A 91 6.95 5.84 4.68
C PRO A 91 6.83 6.50 3.31
N VAL A 92 7.12 7.81 3.24
CA VAL A 92 7.13 8.57 2.00
C VAL A 92 8.36 9.48 1.93
N GLY A 93 8.76 9.85 0.72
CA GLY A 93 9.88 10.75 0.48
C GLY A 93 10.98 10.11 -0.36
N GLU A 94 12.04 10.85 -0.64
CA GLU A 94 13.15 10.43 -1.50
C GLU A 94 13.88 9.18 -0.97
N GLN A 95 13.84 8.95 0.35
CA GLN A 95 14.45 7.79 0.99
C GLN A 95 13.76 6.45 0.62
N THR A 96 12.59 6.51 -0.01
CA THR A 96 11.89 5.33 -0.52
C THR A 96 12.31 4.95 -1.94
N LEU A 97 13.04 5.82 -2.64
CA LEU A 97 13.53 5.56 -3.99
C LEU A 97 14.60 4.45 -3.98
N GLY A 98 14.54 3.60 -4.98
CA GLY A 98 15.42 2.44 -5.08
C GLY A 98 15.10 1.30 -4.11
N ARG A 99 13.93 1.34 -3.47
CA ARG A 99 13.54 0.41 -2.41
C ARG A 99 12.30 -0.39 -2.81
N ILE A 100 12.19 -1.56 -2.18
CA ILE A 100 11.04 -2.46 -2.35
C ILE A 100 10.34 -2.61 -1.00
N PHE A 101 9.02 -2.45 -1.02
CA PHE A 101 8.16 -2.54 0.16
C PHE A 101 7.06 -3.56 -0.01
N ASN A 102 6.58 -4.10 1.12
CA ASN A 102 5.30 -4.80 1.18
C ASN A 102 4.13 -3.82 1.30
N VAL A 103 2.91 -4.33 1.38
CA VAL A 103 1.68 -3.53 1.50
C VAL A 103 1.58 -2.71 2.79
N LEU A 104 2.36 -3.06 3.81
CA LEU A 104 2.46 -2.31 5.08
C LEU A 104 3.56 -1.24 5.07
N GLY A 105 4.24 -1.04 3.93
CA GLY A 105 5.37 -0.11 3.85
C GLY A 105 6.64 -0.60 4.54
N GLN A 106 6.75 -1.89 4.84
CA GLN A 106 7.95 -2.50 5.39
C GLN A 106 8.88 -2.91 4.24
N PRO A 107 10.19 -2.66 4.34
CA PRO A 107 11.13 -3.04 3.30
C PRO A 107 11.27 -4.56 3.21
N ILE A 108 11.27 -5.07 1.97
CA ILE A 108 11.46 -6.50 1.66
C ILE A 108 12.72 -6.73 0.80
N ASP A 109 13.56 -5.71 0.66
CA ASP A 109 14.82 -5.71 -0.11
C ASP A 109 16.05 -6.10 0.74
N ASN A 110 15.87 -6.68 1.92
CA ASN A 110 16.92 -7.05 2.87
C ASN A 110 17.81 -5.86 3.34
N LYS A 111 17.33 -4.64 3.20
CA LYS A 111 18.02 -3.44 3.70
C LYS A 111 17.28 -2.89 4.94
N GLU A 112 17.97 -2.07 5.74
CA GLU A 112 17.35 -1.39 6.87
C GLU A 112 16.15 -0.55 6.44
N ALA A 113 15.19 -0.37 7.35
CA ALA A 113 14.04 0.50 7.10
C ALA A 113 14.50 1.94 6.78
N PRO A 114 13.90 2.59 5.76
CA PRO A 114 14.30 3.94 5.42
C PRO A 114 13.99 4.89 6.59
N LYS A 115 14.94 5.73 6.93
CA LYS A 115 14.76 6.77 7.96
C LYS A 115 13.99 7.93 7.34
N THR A 116 12.67 7.83 7.32
CA THR A 116 11.79 8.88 6.82
C THR A 116 11.20 9.67 8.00
N GLU A 117 11.23 10.99 7.90
CA GLU A 117 10.59 11.88 8.88
C GLU A 117 9.07 11.90 8.72
N LYS A 118 8.57 11.59 7.52
CA LYS A 118 7.16 11.69 7.16
C LYS A 118 6.59 10.31 6.80
N LYS A 119 5.44 10.00 7.40
CA LYS A 119 4.57 8.90 7.00
C LYS A 119 3.23 9.46 6.57
N LEU A 120 2.59 8.83 5.60
CA LEU A 120 1.25 9.19 5.14
C LEU A 120 0.33 7.97 5.23
N PRO A 121 -0.98 8.21 5.49
CA PRO A 121 -1.96 7.14 5.48
C PRO A 121 -2.16 6.61 4.05
N ILE A 122 -2.41 5.30 3.93
CA ILE A 122 -2.73 4.67 2.63
C ILE A 122 -4.10 5.13 2.11
N HIS A 123 -5.04 5.45 3.01
CA HIS A 123 -6.34 6.02 2.67
C HIS A 123 -6.28 7.53 2.73
N ARG A 124 -6.37 8.18 1.58
CA ARG A 124 -6.36 9.65 1.45
C ARG A 124 -7.58 10.11 0.66
N LYS A 125 -8.09 11.28 1.03
CA LYS A 125 -9.13 11.94 0.23
C LYS A 125 -8.55 12.35 -1.13
N ALA A 126 -9.37 12.27 -2.17
CA ALA A 126 -9.03 12.84 -3.47
C ALA A 126 -8.84 14.37 -3.36
N PRO A 127 -8.04 14.98 -4.25
CA PRO A 127 -7.94 16.44 -4.32
C PRO A 127 -9.32 17.07 -4.52
N SER A 128 -9.53 18.22 -3.88
CA SER A 128 -10.77 19.00 -4.07
C SER A 128 -10.87 19.50 -5.51
N PHE A 129 -12.08 19.92 -5.91
CA PHE A 129 -12.28 20.46 -7.26
C PHE A 129 -11.41 21.68 -7.55
N GLU A 130 -11.17 22.51 -6.54
CA GLU A 130 -10.35 23.73 -6.64
C GLU A 130 -8.85 23.42 -6.83
N GLU A 131 -8.39 22.27 -6.34
CA GLU A 131 -6.98 21.83 -6.46
C GLU A 131 -6.69 21.13 -7.79
N GLN A 132 -7.71 20.82 -8.59
CA GLN A 132 -7.55 20.12 -9.85
C GLN A 132 -7.18 21.08 -10.99
N SER A 133 -6.15 20.72 -11.78
CA SER A 133 -5.83 21.46 -12.99
C SER A 133 -6.88 21.22 -14.05
N THR A 134 -7.31 22.29 -14.73
CA THR A 134 -8.22 22.23 -15.89
C THR A 134 -7.48 22.16 -17.22
N GLU A 135 -6.16 22.30 -17.21
CA GLU A 135 -5.34 22.25 -18.42
C GLU A 135 -5.12 20.82 -18.88
N THR A 136 -5.31 20.58 -20.17
CA THR A 136 -5.06 19.28 -20.79
C THR A 136 -3.68 19.31 -21.44
N GLU A 137 -2.74 18.59 -20.86
CA GLU A 137 -1.40 18.42 -21.39
C GLU A 137 -1.18 16.97 -21.82
N ILE A 138 -0.49 16.77 -22.95
CA ILE A 138 -0.08 15.44 -23.40
C ILE A 138 1.21 15.05 -22.71
N LEU A 139 1.27 13.80 -22.23
CA LEU A 139 2.48 13.17 -21.76
C LEU A 139 3.16 12.49 -22.94
N GLU A 140 4.28 13.04 -23.38
CA GLU A 140 5.12 12.41 -24.41
C GLU A 140 5.80 11.18 -23.81
N THR A 141 5.41 10.00 -24.28
CA THR A 141 5.89 8.72 -23.73
C THR A 141 7.19 8.24 -24.39
N GLY A 142 7.53 8.78 -25.56
CA GLY A 142 8.64 8.31 -26.39
C GLY A 142 8.33 7.03 -27.16
N ILE A 143 7.12 6.47 -26.98
CA ILE A 143 6.67 5.28 -27.69
C ILE A 143 5.81 5.74 -28.89
N LYS A 144 6.36 5.68 -30.09
CA LYS A 144 5.77 6.27 -31.31
C LYS A 144 4.31 5.89 -31.52
N VAL A 145 3.95 4.62 -31.33
CA VAL A 145 2.61 4.14 -31.56
C VAL A 145 1.62 4.70 -30.52
N VAL A 146 2.06 4.90 -29.29
CA VAL A 146 1.26 5.52 -28.23
C VAL A 146 1.08 6.99 -28.51
N ASP A 147 2.16 7.72 -28.70
CA ASP A 147 2.14 9.18 -28.86
C ASP A 147 1.36 9.62 -30.11
N LEU A 148 1.40 8.79 -31.17
CA LEU A 148 0.74 9.10 -32.43
C LEU A 148 -0.74 8.69 -32.48
N LEU A 149 -1.07 7.50 -31.96
CA LEU A 149 -2.41 6.91 -32.14
C LEU A 149 -3.31 7.02 -30.89
N CYS A 150 -2.72 7.04 -29.70
CA CYS A 150 -3.45 7.10 -28.44
C CYS A 150 -2.67 7.88 -27.36
N PRO A 151 -2.42 9.19 -27.59
CA PRO A 151 -1.59 9.99 -26.68
C PRO A 151 -2.14 9.98 -25.27
N TYR A 152 -1.22 9.92 -24.31
CA TYR A 152 -1.57 9.92 -22.89
C TYR A 152 -1.69 11.36 -22.37
N GLN A 153 -2.70 11.58 -21.54
CA GLN A 153 -2.88 12.85 -20.86
C GLN A 153 -2.11 12.82 -19.52
N LYS A 154 -1.40 13.91 -19.19
CA LYS A 154 -0.84 14.09 -17.84
C LYS A 154 -1.95 14.07 -16.79
N GLY A 155 -1.74 13.32 -15.71
CA GLY A 155 -2.75 13.11 -14.66
C GLY A 155 -3.89 12.17 -15.06
N GLY A 156 -3.84 11.60 -16.27
CA GLY A 156 -4.83 10.62 -16.77
C GLY A 156 -4.64 9.23 -16.15
N LYS A 157 -5.67 8.41 -16.30
CA LYS A 157 -5.66 6.98 -15.97
C LYS A 157 -5.67 6.17 -17.27
N ILE A 158 -4.65 5.37 -17.47
CA ILE A 158 -4.44 4.60 -18.70
C ILE A 158 -4.50 3.11 -18.38
N GLY A 159 -5.28 2.36 -19.17
CA GLY A 159 -5.38 0.92 -19.05
C GLY A 159 -4.67 0.21 -20.21
N LEU A 160 -3.75 -0.70 -19.89
CA LEU A 160 -3.10 -1.60 -20.84
C LEU A 160 -3.70 -2.99 -20.71
N PHE A 161 -4.54 -3.38 -21.65
CA PHE A 161 -5.24 -4.67 -21.66
C PHE A 161 -4.61 -5.62 -22.65
N GLY A 162 -4.50 -6.89 -22.26
CA GLY A 162 -3.99 -7.93 -23.13
C GLY A 162 -3.79 -9.26 -22.38
N GLY A 163 -3.70 -10.35 -23.11
CA GLY A 163 -3.38 -11.68 -22.58
C GLY A 163 -1.96 -11.79 -22.02
N ALA A 164 -1.57 -12.97 -21.58
CA ALA A 164 -0.21 -13.25 -21.16
C ALA A 164 0.77 -13.15 -22.34
N GLY A 165 1.99 -12.65 -22.09
CA GLY A 165 3.07 -12.65 -23.08
C GLY A 165 2.95 -11.60 -24.21
N VAL A 166 2.02 -10.64 -24.13
CA VAL A 166 1.82 -9.62 -25.17
C VAL A 166 2.65 -8.35 -24.97
N GLY A 167 3.59 -8.34 -24.01
CA GLY A 167 4.52 -7.25 -23.81
C GLY A 167 4.04 -6.10 -22.91
N LYS A 168 2.97 -6.29 -22.11
CA LYS A 168 2.49 -5.26 -21.16
C LYS A 168 3.58 -4.77 -20.23
N THR A 169 4.32 -5.69 -19.62
CA THR A 169 5.40 -5.37 -18.67
C THR A 169 6.53 -4.61 -19.37
N VAL A 170 6.89 -4.99 -20.58
CA VAL A 170 7.93 -4.29 -21.37
C VAL A 170 7.51 -2.85 -21.67
N LEU A 171 6.23 -2.62 -22.00
CA LEU A 171 5.69 -1.27 -22.20
C LEU A 171 5.76 -0.44 -20.92
N ILE A 172 5.41 -1.01 -19.76
CA ILE A 172 5.48 -0.34 -18.46
C ILE A 172 6.91 0.03 -18.12
N GLN A 173 7.86 -0.88 -18.33
CA GLN A 173 9.30 -0.63 -18.12
C GLN A 173 9.81 0.52 -18.99
N GLU A 174 9.45 0.53 -20.26
CA GLU A 174 9.87 1.60 -21.19
C GLU A 174 9.25 2.95 -20.79
N LEU A 175 7.98 2.97 -20.36
CA LEU A 175 7.35 4.18 -19.82
C LEU A 175 8.08 4.70 -18.59
N ILE A 176 8.40 3.84 -17.61
CA ILE A 176 9.14 4.21 -16.40
C ILE A 176 10.51 4.76 -16.77
N ARG A 177 11.22 4.10 -17.68
CA ARG A 177 12.53 4.53 -18.15
C ARG A 177 12.45 5.92 -18.80
N ASN A 178 11.54 6.13 -19.72
CA ASN A 178 11.42 7.40 -20.44
C ASN A 178 11.00 8.53 -19.49
N ILE A 179 10.12 8.30 -18.54
CA ILE A 179 9.77 9.27 -17.51
C ILE A 179 10.99 9.62 -16.64
N ALA A 180 11.78 8.64 -16.27
CA ALA A 180 12.95 8.85 -15.44
C ALA A 180 14.08 9.58 -16.17
N THR A 181 14.33 9.27 -17.47
CA THR A 181 15.44 9.80 -18.26
C THR A 181 15.11 11.15 -18.91
N GLU A 182 13.96 11.24 -19.57
CA GLU A 182 13.60 12.40 -20.38
C GLU A 182 12.86 13.48 -19.56
N HIS A 183 12.00 13.09 -18.66
CA HIS A 183 11.21 14.02 -17.86
C HIS A 183 11.77 14.26 -16.44
N GLY A 184 12.83 13.55 -16.04
CA GLY A 184 13.42 13.66 -14.71
C GLY A 184 12.48 13.26 -13.57
N GLY A 185 11.37 12.57 -13.88
CA GLY A 185 10.33 12.20 -12.95
C GLY A 185 10.67 10.99 -12.09
N TYR A 186 9.83 10.77 -11.08
CA TYR A 186 9.86 9.59 -10.22
C TYR A 186 8.73 8.65 -10.58
N SER A 187 8.93 7.36 -10.36
CA SER A 187 7.95 6.33 -10.62
C SER A 187 7.64 5.52 -9.36
N VAL A 188 6.41 5.11 -9.22
CA VAL A 188 6.01 4.12 -8.22
C VAL A 188 5.42 2.94 -8.96
N PHE A 189 6.05 1.78 -8.84
CA PHE A 189 5.53 0.54 -9.40
C PHE A 189 4.82 -0.25 -8.30
N THR A 190 3.59 -0.69 -8.57
CA THR A 190 2.83 -1.54 -7.65
C THR A 190 2.47 -2.86 -8.33
N GLY A 191 2.96 -3.97 -7.79
CA GLY A 191 2.60 -5.31 -8.23
C GLY A 191 1.47 -5.87 -7.37
N VAL A 192 0.27 -6.02 -7.94
CA VAL A 192 -0.90 -6.56 -7.26
C VAL A 192 -1.24 -7.94 -7.82
N GLY A 193 -1.08 -8.99 -6.99
CA GLY A 193 -1.26 -10.37 -7.42
C GLY A 193 -0.21 -10.84 -8.44
N GLU A 194 0.96 -10.22 -8.43
CA GLU A 194 2.09 -10.63 -9.28
C GLU A 194 2.75 -11.91 -8.76
N ARG A 195 3.32 -12.67 -9.68
CA ARG A 195 4.17 -13.80 -9.30
C ARG A 195 5.49 -13.29 -8.75
N THR A 196 5.96 -13.89 -7.67
CA THR A 196 7.23 -13.53 -7.02
C THR A 196 8.40 -13.48 -8.01
N ARG A 197 8.45 -14.43 -8.95
CA ARG A 197 9.46 -14.47 -9.99
C ARG A 197 9.40 -13.24 -10.91
N GLU A 198 8.22 -12.86 -11.39
CA GLU A 198 8.04 -11.73 -12.31
C GLU A 198 8.42 -10.40 -11.62
N GLY A 199 8.08 -10.25 -10.32
CA GLY A 199 8.50 -9.09 -9.53
C GLY A 199 10.02 -9.03 -9.34
N ASN A 200 10.67 -10.16 -9.15
CA ASN A 200 12.11 -10.25 -9.03
C ASN A 200 12.84 -9.95 -10.36
N ASP A 201 12.35 -10.51 -11.46
CA ASP A 201 12.88 -10.25 -12.80
C ASP A 201 12.79 -8.74 -13.12
N LEU A 202 11.64 -8.11 -12.82
CA LEU A 202 11.44 -6.68 -12.99
C LEU A 202 12.43 -5.82 -12.17
N TYR A 203 12.69 -6.22 -10.92
CA TYR A 203 13.68 -5.52 -10.09
C TYR A 203 15.09 -5.55 -10.71
N TYR A 204 15.53 -6.70 -11.19
CA TYR A 204 16.84 -6.82 -11.84
C TYR A 204 16.92 -6.01 -13.14
N GLU A 205 15.89 -6.09 -13.98
CA GLU A 205 15.83 -5.32 -15.22
C GLU A 205 15.86 -3.80 -14.98
N MET A 206 15.13 -3.31 -13.96
CA MET A 206 15.19 -1.90 -13.56
C MET A 206 16.54 -1.50 -12.95
N SER A 207 17.21 -2.43 -12.26
CA SER A 207 18.54 -2.21 -11.71
C SER A 207 19.59 -2.12 -12.81
N ASP A 208 19.54 -3.03 -13.77
CA ASP A 208 20.46 -3.05 -14.91
C ASP A 208 20.30 -1.83 -15.83
N SER A 209 19.06 -1.37 -16.00
CA SER A 209 18.77 -0.13 -16.76
C SER A 209 19.07 1.15 -16.00
N GLY A 210 19.41 1.07 -14.70
CA GLY A 210 19.75 2.21 -13.85
C GLY A 210 18.56 3.07 -13.41
N VAL A 211 17.34 2.72 -13.76
CA VAL A 211 16.14 3.51 -13.40
C VAL A 211 15.61 3.21 -12.00
N ILE A 212 16.10 2.15 -11.38
CA ILE A 212 15.67 1.76 -10.02
C ILE A 212 15.85 2.91 -9.01
N ASN A 213 16.88 3.73 -9.14
CA ASN A 213 17.18 4.85 -8.25
C ASN A 213 16.11 5.98 -8.28
N LYS A 214 15.25 5.98 -9.28
CA LYS A 214 14.11 6.91 -9.42
C LYS A 214 12.76 6.21 -9.25
N THR A 215 12.77 4.95 -8.83
CA THR A 215 11.57 4.13 -8.73
C THR A 215 11.42 3.57 -7.33
N THR A 216 10.22 3.61 -6.80
CA THR A 216 9.82 2.88 -5.58
C THR A 216 8.94 1.70 -6.00
N MET A 217 9.16 0.52 -5.43
CA MET A 217 8.38 -0.67 -5.76
C MET A 217 7.59 -1.13 -4.51
N VAL A 218 6.33 -1.46 -4.72
CA VAL A 218 5.46 -2.02 -3.67
C VAL A 218 4.81 -3.30 -4.19
N PHE A 219 4.94 -4.40 -3.47
CA PHE A 219 4.40 -5.69 -3.88
C PHE A 219 3.39 -6.24 -2.88
N GLY A 220 2.21 -6.64 -3.42
CA GLY A 220 1.26 -7.55 -2.82
C GLY A 220 1.21 -8.81 -3.70
N GLN A 221 2.02 -9.82 -3.38
CA GLN A 221 2.27 -10.96 -4.25
C GLN A 221 1.18 -12.05 -4.13
N MET A 222 1.11 -12.95 -5.13
CA MET A 222 0.11 -14.02 -5.17
C MET A 222 0.17 -15.00 -3.98
N ASN A 223 1.32 -15.13 -3.32
CA ASN A 223 1.52 -16.00 -2.17
C ASN A 223 1.16 -15.35 -0.83
N GLU A 224 0.78 -14.07 -0.84
CA GLU A 224 0.32 -13.37 0.35
C GLU A 224 -1.16 -13.61 0.63
N PRO A 225 -1.63 -13.42 1.88
CA PRO A 225 -3.04 -13.54 2.22
C PRO A 225 -3.93 -12.60 1.39
N PRO A 226 -5.22 -12.95 1.17
CA PRO A 226 -6.13 -12.16 0.34
C PRO A 226 -6.33 -10.71 0.81
N GLY A 227 -6.06 -10.40 2.06
CA GLY A 227 -6.15 -9.05 2.60
C GLY A 227 -4.99 -8.14 2.19
N SER A 228 -3.86 -8.74 1.86
CA SER A 228 -2.67 -8.00 1.38
C SER A 228 -2.83 -7.60 -0.06
#